data_c1ec4a824dfb62a3df5d7ecdc81664e4
#
_entry.id   c1ec4a824dfb62a3df5d7ecdc81664e4
#
_cell.length_a   1.000
_cell.length_b   1.000
_cell.length_c   1.000
_cell.angle_alpha   90.00
_cell.angle_beta   90.00
_cell.angle_gamma   90.00
#
_symmetry.space_group_name_H-M   'P 1'
#
loop_
_entity.id
_entity.type
_entity.pdbx_description
1 polymer ?
#
loop_
_entity_poly.entity_id
_entity_poly.type
_entity_poly.pdbx_seq_one_letter_code
_entity_poly.pdbx_strand_id
1 'polypeptide(L)'
;MSKILLLDGEGVQVVCMARELSKLGHELTALCAQKVSSGYATKYLHHKYKSPNVRLETEAFRAYFYKHLKPHQYDLIIPMGDESAYFLSREKETVEQLYKMQCAVETYSTFELANDKQKLMEVCEKYDIVHPYTRALPEVNASFDNAQDIVRLEFRESLKSVAEYVEFPAMIKPNLSAGAKGITKVENMEELEEQYPPIAEVFGACTLQQYVEQPDYYYNVMLFRKRDGEIAASTVIKIMRYFPLKGGTSCYSETVEHPFLLEQCERC
;
A
#
# COMPACT_ATOMS: atom_id res chain seq x y z
N MET A 1 10.78 27.52 -8.36
CA MET A 1 11.55 26.76 -7.35
C MET A 1 10.63 26.53 -6.16
N SER A 2 10.39 25.28 -5.81
CA SER A 2 9.53 24.91 -4.66
C SER A 2 10.36 24.25 -3.57
N LYS A 3 9.93 24.40 -2.32
CA LYS A 3 10.49 23.68 -1.17
C LYS A 3 9.69 22.43 -0.90
N ILE A 4 10.32 21.26 -0.96
CA ILE A 4 9.65 19.97 -0.85
C ILE A 4 10.21 19.19 0.34
N LEU A 5 9.30 18.67 1.18
CA LEU A 5 9.62 17.79 2.29
C LEU A 5 9.32 16.34 1.90
N LEU A 6 10.30 15.45 2.00
CA LEU A 6 10.17 14.02 1.82
C LEU A 6 10.10 13.33 3.19
N LEU A 7 9.03 12.62 3.46
CA LEU A 7 8.89 11.80 4.66
C LEU A 7 9.42 10.39 4.38
N ASP A 8 9.94 9.71 5.42
CA ASP A 8 10.48 8.35 5.29
C ASP A 8 11.64 8.27 4.29
N GLY A 9 12.62 9.15 4.51
CA GLY A 9 13.69 9.47 3.57
C GLY A 9 14.82 8.44 3.44
N GLU A 10 14.66 7.20 3.95
CA GLU A 10 15.72 6.20 3.98
C GLU A 10 15.87 5.42 2.67
N GLY A 11 14.79 5.19 1.97
CA GLY A 11 14.70 4.26 0.87
C GLY A 11 15.49 4.69 -0.38
N VAL A 12 15.82 3.73 -1.23
CA VAL A 12 16.48 3.97 -2.52
C VAL A 12 15.60 4.79 -3.48
N GLN A 13 14.28 4.68 -3.37
CA GLN A 13 13.31 5.48 -4.13
C GLN A 13 13.49 6.98 -3.90
N VAL A 14 13.90 7.38 -2.69
CA VAL A 14 14.20 8.78 -2.37
C VAL A 14 15.36 9.32 -3.20
N VAL A 15 16.36 8.50 -3.48
CA VAL A 15 17.51 8.89 -4.29
C VAL A 15 17.08 9.25 -5.73
N CYS A 16 16.21 8.42 -6.31
CA CYS A 16 15.66 8.66 -7.64
C CYS A 16 14.80 9.91 -7.69
N MET A 17 13.86 10.04 -6.76
CA MET A 17 12.97 11.20 -6.65
C MET A 17 13.75 12.48 -6.42
N ALA A 18 14.67 12.48 -5.46
CA ALA A 18 15.50 13.66 -5.14
C ALA A 18 16.38 14.09 -6.31
N ARG A 19 16.94 13.14 -7.06
CA ARG A 19 17.73 13.44 -8.24
C ARG A 19 16.92 14.20 -9.30
N GLU A 20 15.72 13.72 -9.61
CA GLU A 20 14.90 14.35 -10.66
C GLU A 20 14.34 15.70 -10.21
N LEU A 21 13.83 15.80 -8.98
CA LEU A 21 13.33 17.07 -8.44
C LEU A 21 14.44 18.13 -8.27
N SER A 22 15.65 17.70 -7.89
CA SER A 22 16.82 18.60 -7.81
C SER A 22 17.22 19.15 -9.16
N LYS A 23 17.17 18.33 -10.25
CA LYS A 23 17.42 18.80 -11.63
C LYS A 23 16.40 19.86 -12.07
N LEU A 24 15.18 19.79 -11.59
CA LEU A 24 14.13 20.78 -11.84
C LEU A 24 14.28 22.05 -10.97
N GLY A 25 15.31 22.11 -10.14
CA GLY A 25 15.64 23.29 -9.33
C GLY A 25 14.82 23.43 -8.05
N HIS A 26 14.21 22.34 -7.56
CA HIS A 26 13.51 22.35 -6.27
C HIS A 26 14.47 22.18 -5.09
N GLU A 27 14.16 22.82 -3.96
CA GLU A 27 14.88 22.67 -2.68
C GLU A 27 14.26 21.50 -1.91
N LEU A 28 15.09 20.51 -1.55
CA LEU A 28 14.62 19.26 -0.99
C LEU A 28 15.10 19.05 0.44
N THR A 29 14.16 18.72 1.32
CA THR A 29 14.40 18.32 2.71
C THR A 29 13.90 16.90 2.91
N ALA A 30 14.59 16.07 3.67
CA ALA A 30 14.10 14.76 4.06
C ALA A 30 14.14 14.54 5.58
N LEU A 31 13.10 13.86 6.08
CA LEU A 31 13.08 13.27 7.42
C LEU A 31 13.47 11.79 7.30
N CYS A 32 14.46 11.38 8.07
CA CYS A 32 15.02 10.04 8.04
C CYS A 32 15.17 9.48 9.45
N ALA A 33 14.69 8.27 9.71
CA ALA A 33 14.89 7.63 11.00
C ALA A 33 16.33 7.10 11.18
N GLN A 34 17.02 6.83 10.08
CA GLN A 34 18.40 6.31 10.09
C GLN A 34 19.35 7.20 9.30
N LYS A 35 20.52 7.47 9.89
CA LYS A 35 21.58 8.22 9.20
C LYS A 35 22.39 7.36 8.23
N VAL A 36 22.37 6.05 8.40
CA VAL A 36 23.05 5.09 7.53
C VAL A 36 22.01 4.51 6.58
N SER A 37 21.72 5.23 5.51
CA SER A 37 20.70 4.85 4.51
C SER A 37 21.01 5.50 3.17
N SER A 38 20.47 4.93 2.09
CA SER A 38 20.66 5.45 0.72
C SER A 38 20.11 6.87 0.58
N GLY A 39 18.94 7.13 1.14
CA GLY A 39 18.34 8.46 1.11
C GLY A 39 19.15 9.48 1.92
N TYR A 40 19.61 9.13 3.13
CA TYR A 40 20.42 10.05 3.92
C TYR A 40 21.79 10.33 3.29
N ALA A 41 22.38 9.35 2.60
CA ALA A 41 23.70 9.49 1.94
C ALA A 41 23.65 10.29 0.64
N THR A 42 22.49 10.41 -0.03
CA THR A 42 22.41 11.06 -1.35
C THR A 42 22.82 12.52 -1.33
N LYS A 43 23.50 12.97 -2.39
CA LYS A 43 23.89 14.38 -2.58
C LYS A 43 22.75 15.28 -3.10
N TYR A 44 21.62 14.71 -3.49
CA TYR A 44 20.51 15.45 -4.10
C TYR A 44 19.57 16.09 -3.10
N LEU A 45 19.69 15.74 -1.80
CA LEU A 45 18.96 16.38 -0.71
C LEU A 45 19.76 17.57 -0.18
N HIS A 46 19.11 18.74 -0.08
CA HIS A 46 19.70 19.96 0.46
C HIS A 46 19.76 19.91 1.99
N HIS A 47 18.69 19.40 2.62
CA HIS A 47 18.58 19.27 4.08
C HIS A 47 18.15 17.87 4.47
N LYS A 48 18.73 17.37 5.55
CA LYS A 48 18.47 16.02 6.07
C LYS A 48 18.38 16.06 7.57
N TYR A 49 17.25 15.64 8.11
CA TYR A 49 17.01 15.64 9.55
C TYR A 49 16.74 14.22 10.05
N LYS A 50 17.33 13.88 11.18
CA LYS A 50 16.98 12.66 11.88
C LYS A 50 15.64 12.87 12.58
N SER A 51 14.70 11.98 12.35
CA SER A 51 13.39 11.91 12.99
C SER A 51 13.18 10.57 13.70
N PRO A 52 12.19 10.44 14.57
CA PRO A 52 11.68 9.13 14.96
C PRO A 52 11.19 8.34 13.74
N ASN A 53 11.10 7.02 13.85
CA ASN A 53 10.59 6.17 12.79
C ASN A 53 9.07 6.28 12.70
N VAL A 54 8.52 6.61 11.52
CA VAL A 54 7.08 6.83 11.33
C VAL A 54 6.24 5.59 11.65
N ARG A 55 6.76 4.38 11.42
CA ARG A 55 6.09 3.12 11.68
C ARG A 55 6.23 2.66 13.13
N LEU A 56 7.46 2.64 13.66
CA LEU A 56 7.78 2.06 14.95
C LEU A 56 7.52 3.01 16.13
N GLU A 57 7.56 4.31 15.86
CA GLU A 57 7.49 5.37 16.85
C GLU A 57 6.48 6.45 16.44
N THR A 58 5.29 6.04 15.99
CA THR A 58 4.29 6.90 15.33
C THR A 58 3.95 8.15 16.12
N GLU A 59 3.69 8.05 17.43
CA GLU A 59 3.36 9.21 18.27
C GLU A 59 4.58 10.14 18.48
N ALA A 60 5.77 9.56 18.63
CA ALA A 60 7.00 10.36 18.72
C ALA A 60 7.30 11.04 17.37
N PHE A 61 7.05 10.37 16.25
CA PHE A 61 7.16 10.98 14.93
C PHE A 61 6.16 12.12 14.74
N ARG A 62 4.90 11.93 15.14
CA ARG A 62 3.86 12.97 15.08
C ARG A 62 4.25 14.20 15.90
N ALA A 63 4.69 13.99 17.14
CA ALA A 63 5.15 15.07 18.01
C ALA A 63 6.37 15.81 17.42
N TYR A 64 7.34 15.07 16.87
CA TYR A 64 8.50 15.62 16.19
C TYR A 64 8.10 16.44 14.96
N PHE A 65 7.21 15.89 14.11
CA PHE A 65 6.72 16.52 12.90
C PHE A 65 6.14 17.91 13.21
N TYR A 66 5.16 18.00 14.13
CA TYR A 66 4.53 19.27 14.47
C TYR A 66 5.44 20.23 15.24
N LYS A 67 6.37 19.73 16.06
CA LYS A 67 7.35 20.56 16.74
C LYS A 67 8.25 21.34 15.78
N HIS A 68 8.55 20.75 14.63
CA HIS A 68 9.50 21.32 13.66
C HIS A 68 8.84 21.91 12.41
N LEU A 69 7.52 21.72 12.26
CA LEU A 69 6.76 22.25 11.13
C LEU A 69 6.31 23.69 11.43
N LYS A 70 6.52 24.58 10.45
CA LYS A 70 6.04 25.97 10.51
C LYS A 70 5.11 26.24 9.32
N PRO A 71 4.11 27.13 9.46
CA PRO A 71 3.28 27.52 8.34
C PRO A 71 4.11 28.02 7.14
N HIS A 72 3.73 27.59 5.93
CA HIS A 72 4.39 27.92 4.65
C HIS A 72 5.88 27.52 4.57
N GLN A 73 6.33 26.58 5.41
CA GLN A 73 7.74 26.15 5.38
C GLN A 73 8.09 25.37 4.12
N TYR A 74 7.14 24.56 3.63
CA TYR A 74 7.25 23.79 2.41
C TYR A 74 6.06 24.08 1.50
N ASP A 75 6.26 23.95 0.20
CA ASP A 75 5.17 24.03 -0.79
C ASP A 75 4.45 22.67 -0.90
N LEU A 76 5.21 21.58 -0.73
CA LEU A 76 4.71 20.21 -0.90
C LEU A 76 5.37 19.26 0.08
N ILE A 77 4.58 18.33 0.62
CA ILE A 77 5.05 17.20 1.42
C ILE A 77 4.74 15.91 0.67
N ILE A 78 5.76 15.07 0.45
CA ILE A 78 5.64 13.79 -0.28
C ILE A 78 5.98 12.65 0.67
N PRO A 79 5.06 11.70 0.90
CA PRO A 79 5.37 10.47 1.60
C PRO A 79 6.11 9.52 0.66
N MET A 80 7.14 8.82 1.16
CA MET A 80 7.98 7.95 0.36
C MET A 80 7.77 6.45 0.67
N GLY A 81 6.92 6.13 1.62
CA GLY A 81 6.54 4.77 2.01
C GLY A 81 5.08 4.71 2.47
N ASP A 82 4.54 3.49 2.63
CA ASP A 82 3.14 3.26 2.99
C ASP A 82 2.80 3.87 4.36
N GLU A 83 3.69 3.72 5.34
CA GLU A 83 3.48 4.25 6.69
C GLU A 83 3.49 5.78 6.73
N SER A 84 4.37 6.42 5.95
CA SER A 84 4.37 7.87 5.82
C SER A 84 3.17 8.38 5.02
N ALA A 85 2.67 7.63 4.05
CA ALA A 85 1.44 7.94 3.33
C ALA A 85 0.21 7.81 4.25
N TYR A 86 0.14 6.74 5.05
CA TYR A 86 -0.88 6.57 6.07
C TYR A 86 -0.89 7.71 7.09
N PHE A 87 0.28 8.06 7.62
CA PHE A 87 0.42 9.20 8.54
C PHE A 87 -0.05 10.50 7.90
N LEU A 88 0.48 10.83 6.72
CA LEU A 88 0.19 12.10 6.05
C LEU A 88 -1.27 12.21 5.60
N SER A 89 -1.92 11.11 5.20
CA SER A 89 -3.33 11.11 4.85
C SER A 89 -4.23 11.49 6.02
N ARG A 90 -3.90 11.05 7.23
CA ARG A 90 -4.62 11.41 8.47
C ARG A 90 -4.39 12.85 8.89
N GLU A 91 -3.19 13.37 8.69
CA GLU A 91 -2.83 14.73 9.05
C GLU A 91 -3.08 15.76 7.93
N LYS A 92 -3.51 15.29 6.73
CA LYS A 92 -3.65 16.10 5.51
C LYS A 92 -4.46 17.36 5.72
N GLU A 93 -5.64 17.25 6.30
CA GLU A 93 -6.52 18.39 6.51
C GLU A 93 -5.86 19.43 7.42
N THR A 94 -5.27 19.01 8.54
CA THR A 94 -4.54 19.87 9.46
C THR A 94 -3.37 20.57 8.78
N VAL A 95 -2.57 19.82 8.02
CA VAL A 95 -1.39 20.34 7.32
C VAL A 95 -1.78 21.35 6.23
N GLU A 96 -2.77 21.03 5.41
CA GLU A 96 -3.21 21.91 4.34
C GLU A 96 -3.95 23.15 4.85
N GLN A 97 -4.78 23.03 5.89
CA GLN A 97 -5.58 24.15 6.41
C GLN A 97 -4.80 25.06 7.37
N LEU A 98 -4.06 24.49 8.31
CA LEU A 98 -3.38 25.28 9.34
C LEU A 98 -1.96 25.68 8.93
N TYR A 99 -1.22 24.77 8.29
CA TYR A 99 0.17 25.03 7.89
C TYR A 99 0.32 25.52 6.45
N LYS A 100 -0.76 25.50 5.65
CA LYS A 100 -0.79 26.00 4.26
C LYS A 100 0.25 25.33 3.35
N MET A 101 0.45 24.02 3.51
CA MET A 101 1.34 23.20 2.70
C MET A 101 0.52 22.11 2.01
N GLN A 102 0.83 21.80 0.77
CA GLN A 102 0.16 20.72 0.04
C GLN A 102 0.69 19.36 0.44
N CYS A 103 -0.18 18.35 0.49
CA CYS A 103 0.16 16.96 0.76
C CYS A 103 -0.02 16.12 -0.51
N ALA A 104 1.05 15.43 -0.96
CA ALA A 104 1.00 14.53 -2.11
C ALA A 104 0.46 13.15 -1.69
N VAL A 105 -0.74 13.14 -1.14
CA VAL A 105 -1.46 11.93 -0.73
C VAL A 105 -2.96 12.23 -0.78
N GLU A 106 -3.77 11.20 -0.95
CA GLU A 106 -5.23 11.33 -0.90
C GLU A 106 -5.75 11.54 0.53
N THR A 107 -7.04 11.84 0.68
CA THR A 107 -7.69 11.90 1.99
C THR A 107 -7.57 10.53 2.67
N TYR A 108 -7.64 10.53 4.00
CA TYR A 108 -7.54 9.28 4.76
C TYR A 108 -8.60 8.25 4.34
N SER A 109 -9.83 8.68 4.08
CA SER A 109 -10.90 7.78 3.63
C SER A 109 -10.60 7.14 2.27
N THR A 110 -10.07 7.89 1.32
CA THR A 110 -9.67 7.38 0.00
C THR A 110 -8.44 6.47 0.11
N PHE A 111 -7.46 6.89 0.93
CA PHE A 111 -6.26 6.09 1.18
C PHE A 111 -6.60 4.73 1.83
N GLU A 112 -7.45 4.73 2.86
CA GLU A 112 -7.88 3.52 3.54
C GLU A 112 -8.62 2.56 2.60
N LEU A 113 -9.50 3.11 1.75
CA LEU A 113 -10.25 2.34 0.77
C LEU A 113 -9.33 1.67 -0.27
N ALA A 114 -8.30 2.36 -0.73
CA ALA A 114 -7.34 1.83 -1.69
C ALA A 114 -6.32 0.85 -1.04
N ASN A 115 -6.00 1.04 0.25
CA ASN A 115 -5.01 0.24 0.96
C ASN A 115 -5.59 -1.08 1.51
N ASP A 116 -6.88 -1.13 1.81
CA ASP A 116 -7.58 -2.33 2.25
C ASP A 116 -7.99 -3.18 1.04
N LYS A 117 -7.46 -4.40 0.96
CA LYS A 117 -7.67 -5.29 -0.20
C LYS A 117 -9.14 -5.67 -0.41
N GLN A 118 -9.90 -5.84 0.67
CA GLN A 118 -11.32 -6.11 0.56
C GLN A 118 -12.07 -4.91 0.01
N LYS A 119 -11.89 -3.73 0.63
CA LYS A 119 -12.56 -2.50 0.22
C LYS A 119 -12.24 -2.14 -1.24
N LEU A 120 -10.99 -2.34 -1.67
CA LEU A 120 -10.60 -2.11 -3.06
C LEU A 120 -11.33 -3.05 -4.02
N MET A 121 -11.49 -4.33 -3.69
CA MET A 121 -12.24 -5.26 -4.55
C MET A 121 -13.74 -4.95 -4.59
N GLU A 122 -14.32 -4.49 -3.48
CA GLU A 122 -15.70 -4.00 -3.44
C GLU A 122 -15.90 -2.77 -4.35
N VAL A 123 -14.92 -1.88 -4.42
CA VAL A 123 -14.92 -0.76 -5.37
C VAL A 123 -14.83 -1.25 -6.81
N CYS A 124 -13.94 -2.21 -7.08
CA CYS A 124 -13.82 -2.80 -8.41
C CYS A 124 -15.15 -3.46 -8.86
N GLU A 125 -15.80 -4.20 -7.98
CA GLU A 125 -17.12 -4.82 -8.23
C GLU A 125 -18.19 -3.75 -8.51
N LYS A 126 -18.24 -2.71 -7.68
CA LYS A 126 -19.21 -1.61 -7.81
C LYS A 126 -19.11 -0.87 -9.15
N TYR A 127 -17.91 -0.70 -9.67
CA TYR A 127 -17.65 0.06 -10.90
C TYR A 127 -17.36 -0.82 -12.12
N ASP A 128 -17.63 -2.13 -12.01
CA ASP A 128 -17.43 -3.10 -13.09
C ASP A 128 -15.99 -3.05 -13.65
N ILE A 129 -15.01 -3.00 -12.75
CA ILE A 129 -13.59 -3.08 -13.06
C ILE A 129 -13.15 -4.53 -12.94
N VAL A 130 -12.45 -5.04 -13.94
CA VAL A 130 -11.97 -6.44 -13.95
C VAL A 130 -11.10 -6.71 -12.73
N HIS A 131 -11.50 -7.68 -11.92
CA HIS A 131 -10.79 -8.08 -10.69
C HIS A 131 -11.02 -9.57 -10.40
N PRO A 132 -10.15 -10.23 -9.63
CA PRO A 132 -10.38 -11.62 -9.20
C PRO A 132 -11.53 -11.69 -8.19
N TYR A 133 -12.34 -12.75 -8.25
CA TYR A 133 -13.39 -13.00 -7.27
C TYR A 133 -12.81 -12.96 -5.85
N THR A 134 -13.41 -12.15 -4.99
CA THR A 134 -12.88 -11.89 -3.65
C THR A 134 -14.03 -11.75 -2.66
N ARG A 135 -13.89 -12.38 -1.48
CA ARG A 135 -14.83 -12.21 -0.36
C ARG A 135 -14.09 -12.15 0.97
N ALA A 136 -14.66 -11.41 1.91
CA ALA A 136 -14.17 -11.39 3.29
C ALA A 136 -14.27 -12.77 3.92
N LEU A 137 -13.24 -13.16 4.64
CA LEU A 137 -13.27 -14.33 5.50
C LEU A 137 -13.92 -13.98 6.85
N PRO A 138 -14.67 -14.90 7.48
CA PRO A 138 -15.30 -14.65 8.77
C PRO A 138 -14.27 -14.39 9.86
N GLU A 139 -14.60 -13.52 10.81
CA GLU A 139 -13.67 -13.20 11.91
C GLU A 139 -13.33 -14.45 12.76
N VAL A 140 -12.06 -14.60 13.08
CA VAL A 140 -11.57 -15.61 14.02
C VAL A 140 -11.58 -14.99 15.41
N ASN A 141 -12.51 -15.41 16.26
CA ASN A 141 -12.55 -14.96 17.64
C ASN A 141 -11.52 -15.71 18.49
N ALA A 142 -10.81 -15.02 19.38
CA ALA A 142 -9.78 -15.58 20.27
C ALA A 142 -10.27 -16.71 21.20
N SER A 143 -11.58 -16.94 21.31
CA SER A 143 -12.20 -18.04 22.05
C SER A 143 -12.47 -19.28 21.20
N PHE A 144 -11.93 -19.37 19.99
CA PHE A 144 -12.24 -20.44 19.05
C PHE A 144 -11.85 -21.83 19.58
N ASP A 145 -10.75 -21.94 20.31
CA ASP A 145 -10.29 -23.21 20.91
C ASP A 145 -11.24 -23.73 22.01
N ASN A 146 -12.02 -22.84 22.64
CA ASN A 146 -12.98 -23.13 23.67
C ASN A 146 -14.44 -22.97 23.22
N ALA A 147 -14.68 -22.71 21.93
CA ALA A 147 -16.01 -22.48 21.40
C ALA A 147 -16.88 -23.76 21.45
N GLN A 148 -18.18 -23.59 21.72
CA GLN A 148 -19.15 -24.66 21.60
C GLN A 148 -19.20 -25.17 20.16
N ASP A 149 -19.53 -26.44 19.95
CA ASP A 149 -19.55 -27.08 18.62
C ASP A 149 -20.39 -26.30 17.58
N ILE A 150 -21.46 -25.62 18.05
CA ILE A 150 -22.30 -24.76 17.20
C ILE A 150 -21.51 -23.61 16.57
N VAL A 151 -20.67 -22.90 17.33
CA VAL A 151 -19.86 -21.77 16.81
C VAL A 151 -18.84 -22.25 15.77
N ARG A 152 -18.28 -23.44 15.99
CA ARG A 152 -17.37 -24.05 15.02
C ARG A 152 -18.08 -24.45 13.73
N LEU A 153 -19.30 -24.97 13.83
CA LEU A 153 -20.12 -25.30 12.67
C LEU A 153 -20.51 -24.05 11.87
N GLU A 154 -20.97 -23.00 12.54
CA GLU A 154 -21.32 -21.72 11.88
C GLU A 154 -20.11 -21.10 11.16
N PHE A 155 -18.95 -21.12 11.80
CA PHE A 155 -17.71 -20.65 11.18
C PHE A 155 -17.34 -21.46 9.93
N ARG A 156 -17.43 -22.79 10.03
CA ARG A 156 -17.13 -23.68 8.89
C ARG A 156 -18.10 -23.48 7.74
N GLU A 157 -19.38 -23.32 8.00
CA GLU A 157 -20.39 -23.03 6.96
C GLU A 157 -20.13 -21.65 6.32
N SER A 158 -19.71 -20.66 7.11
CA SER A 158 -19.31 -19.35 6.58
C SER A 158 -18.09 -19.44 5.69
N LEU A 159 -17.05 -20.19 6.09
CA LEU A 159 -15.87 -20.44 5.24
C LEU A 159 -16.25 -21.14 3.94
N LYS A 160 -17.14 -22.15 4.01
CA LYS A 160 -17.60 -22.89 2.87
C LYS A 160 -18.36 -22.00 1.86
N SER A 161 -19.25 -21.14 2.36
CA SER A 161 -19.96 -20.18 1.52
C SER A 161 -18.99 -19.24 0.77
N VAL A 162 -17.94 -18.77 1.44
CA VAL A 162 -16.90 -17.94 0.81
C VAL A 162 -16.12 -18.72 -0.23
N ALA A 163 -15.74 -19.97 0.09
CA ALA A 163 -14.98 -20.83 -0.81
C ALA A 163 -15.79 -21.23 -2.06
N GLU A 164 -17.10 -21.46 -1.93
CA GLU A 164 -18.00 -21.74 -3.06
C GLU A 164 -18.11 -20.55 -4.03
N TYR A 165 -18.03 -19.32 -3.52
CA TYR A 165 -18.04 -18.12 -4.37
C TYR A 165 -16.71 -17.88 -5.07
N VAL A 166 -15.58 -18.06 -4.35
CA VAL A 166 -14.24 -17.74 -4.87
C VAL A 166 -13.68 -18.86 -5.74
N GLU A 167 -14.02 -20.12 -5.44
CA GLU A 167 -13.51 -21.35 -6.00
C GLU A 167 -12.00 -21.58 -5.71
N PHE A 168 -11.59 -22.84 -5.72
CA PHE A 168 -10.18 -23.22 -5.53
C PHE A 168 -9.48 -23.45 -6.88
N PRO A 169 -8.16 -23.21 -6.97
CA PRO A 169 -7.28 -22.71 -5.91
C PRO A 169 -7.52 -21.24 -5.59
N ALA A 170 -7.29 -20.86 -4.34
CA ALA A 170 -7.54 -19.51 -3.84
C ALA A 170 -6.36 -18.98 -3.01
N MET A 171 -6.39 -17.68 -2.73
CA MET A 171 -5.37 -16.98 -1.94
C MET A 171 -5.99 -16.40 -0.67
N ILE A 172 -5.49 -16.78 0.49
CA ILE A 172 -5.74 -16.03 1.73
C ILE A 172 -4.89 -14.77 1.68
N LYS A 173 -5.51 -13.60 1.85
CA LYS A 173 -4.79 -12.31 1.86
C LYS A 173 -5.24 -11.49 3.06
N PRO A 174 -4.33 -11.12 3.99
CA PRO A 174 -4.63 -10.11 5.00
C PRO A 174 -5.04 -8.80 4.32
N ASN A 175 -6.11 -8.17 4.80
CA ASN A 175 -6.63 -6.93 4.22
C ASN A 175 -5.58 -5.83 4.22
N LEU A 176 -4.87 -5.68 5.34
CA LEU A 176 -3.80 -4.70 5.53
C LEU A 176 -2.46 -5.42 5.69
N SER A 177 -1.73 -5.59 4.60
CA SER A 177 -0.37 -6.16 4.62
C SER A 177 0.44 -5.69 3.42
N ALA A 178 1.76 -5.60 3.59
CA ALA A 178 2.71 -5.23 2.55
C ALA A 178 3.78 -6.32 2.38
N GLY A 179 4.38 -6.41 1.18
CA GLY A 179 5.48 -7.33 0.90
C GLY A 179 5.10 -8.81 0.94
N ALA A 180 3.89 -9.15 0.54
CA ALA A 180 3.33 -10.51 0.49
C ALA A 180 3.28 -11.24 1.86
N LYS A 181 3.39 -10.52 2.97
CA LYS A 181 3.31 -11.12 4.32
C LYS A 181 1.91 -11.65 4.60
N GLY A 182 1.82 -12.90 5.06
CA GLY A 182 0.55 -13.57 5.37
C GLY A 182 -0.25 -14.01 4.14
N ILE A 183 0.26 -13.78 2.91
CA ILE A 183 -0.39 -14.27 1.69
C ILE A 183 -0.09 -15.74 1.52
N THR A 184 -1.13 -16.57 1.43
CA THR A 184 -0.99 -18.03 1.35
C THR A 184 -1.94 -18.59 0.31
N LYS A 185 -1.45 -19.44 -0.58
CA LYS A 185 -2.27 -20.20 -1.53
C LYS A 185 -2.86 -21.43 -0.85
N VAL A 186 -4.14 -21.69 -1.11
CA VAL A 186 -4.86 -22.89 -0.66
C VAL A 186 -5.51 -23.58 -1.83
N GLU A 187 -5.41 -24.91 -1.85
CA GLU A 187 -5.87 -25.74 -2.96
C GLU A 187 -7.27 -26.31 -2.72
N ASN A 188 -7.72 -26.34 -1.47
CA ASN A 188 -8.97 -26.95 -1.06
C ASN A 188 -9.47 -26.41 0.29
N MET A 189 -10.65 -26.87 0.71
CA MET A 189 -11.29 -26.47 1.94
C MET A 189 -10.52 -26.87 3.19
N GLU A 190 -9.88 -28.05 3.20
CA GLU A 190 -9.09 -28.54 4.33
C GLU A 190 -7.89 -27.61 4.61
N GLU A 191 -7.15 -27.23 3.56
CA GLU A 191 -6.06 -26.27 3.68
C GLU A 191 -6.54 -24.89 4.13
N LEU A 192 -7.73 -24.45 3.67
CA LEU A 192 -8.30 -23.18 4.12
C LEU A 192 -8.62 -23.20 5.60
N GLU A 193 -9.26 -24.26 6.09
CA GLU A 193 -9.60 -24.44 7.51
C GLU A 193 -8.34 -24.49 8.40
N GLU A 194 -7.27 -25.11 7.93
CA GLU A 194 -6.02 -25.24 8.68
C GLU A 194 -5.19 -23.94 8.70
N GLN A 195 -5.07 -23.29 7.54
CA GLN A 195 -4.12 -22.18 7.38
C GLN A 195 -4.70 -20.80 7.72
N TYR A 196 -6.02 -20.61 7.60
CA TYR A 196 -6.61 -19.31 7.81
C TYR A 196 -6.55 -18.81 9.28
N PRO A 197 -6.94 -19.61 10.31
CA PRO A 197 -6.97 -19.09 11.68
C PRO A 197 -5.64 -18.51 12.16
N PRO A 198 -4.47 -19.18 12.01
CA PRO A 198 -3.21 -18.62 12.47
C PRO A 198 -2.79 -17.36 11.69
N ILE A 199 -3.21 -17.21 10.43
CA ILE A 199 -2.96 -15.98 9.67
C ILE A 199 -3.80 -14.83 10.23
N ALA A 200 -5.09 -15.08 10.51
CA ALA A 200 -5.99 -14.09 11.07
C ALA A 200 -5.60 -13.63 12.47
N GLU A 201 -5.05 -14.51 13.31
CA GLU A 201 -4.51 -14.16 14.63
C GLU A 201 -3.37 -13.15 14.55
N VAL A 202 -2.51 -13.27 13.53
CA VAL A 202 -1.34 -12.40 13.35
C VAL A 202 -1.68 -11.11 12.63
N PHE A 203 -2.53 -11.18 11.61
CA PHE A 203 -2.76 -10.08 10.67
C PHE A 203 -4.15 -9.45 10.76
N GLY A 204 -5.07 -10.03 11.53
CA GLY A 204 -6.46 -9.57 11.61
C GLY A 204 -7.30 -9.99 10.40
N ALA A 205 -8.19 -9.10 9.97
CA ALA A 205 -9.13 -9.37 8.89
C ALA A 205 -8.43 -9.78 7.59
N CYS A 206 -8.98 -10.82 6.95
CA CYS A 206 -8.46 -11.39 5.71
C CYS A 206 -9.58 -11.54 4.66
N THR A 207 -9.18 -11.61 3.41
CA THR A 207 -10.02 -12.02 2.29
C THR A 207 -9.55 -13.35 1.72
N LEU A 208 -10.49 -14.12 1.17
CA LEU A 208 -10.21 -15.18 0.20
C LEU A 208 -10.37 -14.59 -1.19
N GLN A 209 -9.38 -14.79 -2.03
CA GLN A 209 -9.35 -14.27 -3.39
C GLN A 209 -9.01 -15.38 -4.37
N GLN A 210 -9.72 -15.41 -5.49
CA GLN A 210 -9.43 -16.29 -6.61
C GLN A 210 -7.94 -16.29 -6.97
N TYR A 211 -7.36 -17.46 -7.08
CA TYR A 211 -6.00 -17.58 -7.60
C TYR A 211 -6.03 -17.39 -9.12
N VAL A 212 -5.36 -16.34 -9.55
CA VAL A 212 -5.14 -16.09 -10.98
C VAL A 212 -3.77 -16.65 -11.33
N GLU A 213 -3.76 -17.64 -12.23
CA GLU A 213 -2.51 -18.19 -12.71
C GLU A 213 -1.70 -17.11 -13.41
N GLN A 214 -0.48 -16.91 -12.95
CA GLN A 214 0.39 -15.88 -13.50
C GLN A 214 1.26 -16.48 -14.61
N PRO A 215 1.36 -15.80 -15.76
CA PRO A 215 2.43 -16.07 -16.70
C PRO A 215 3.79 -15.69 -16.07
N ASP A 216 4.87 -15.95 -16.81
CA ASP A 216 6.24 -15.60 -16.35
C ASP A 216 6.49 -14.09 -16.15
N TYR A 217 5.44 -13.27 -16.26
CA TYR A 217 5.50 -11.83 -16.12
C TYR A 217 4.19 -11.29 -15.54
N TYR A 218 4.25 -10.05 -15.00
CA TYR A 218 3.06 -9.27 -14.63
C TYR A 218 3.25 -7.81 -14.95
N TYR A 219 2.17 -7.02 -14.85
CA TYR A 219 2.19 -5.60 -15.15
C TYR A 219 1.96 -4.78 -13.89
N ASN A 220 2.66 -3.63 -13.81
CA ASN A 220 2.29 -2.55 -12.90
C ASN A 220 1.90 -1.33 -13.73
N VAL A 221 0.77 -0.72 -13.39
CA VAL A 221 0.32 0.54 -13.96
C VAL A 221 0.50 1.62 -12.91
N MET A 222 1.19 2.68 -13.27
CA MET A 222 1.35 3.86 -12.45
C MET A 222 0.60 5.03 -13.09
N LEU A 223 -0.25 5.68 -12.30
CA LEU A 223 -1.05 6.83 -12.72
C LEU A 223 -0.78 8.01 -11.78
N PHE A 224 -0.65 9.18 -12.36
CA PHE A 224 -0.68 10.43 -11.63
C PHE A 224 -1.91 11.23 -12.02
N ARG A 225 -2.90 11.26 -11.12
CA ARG A 225 -4.16 11.98 -11.29
C ARG A 225 -4.10 13.31 -10.54
N LYS A 226 -4.46 14.40 -11.20
CA LYS A 226 -4.59 15.72 -10.59
C LYS A 226 -5.86 15.80 -9.74
N ARG A 227 -5.98 16.85 -8.93
CA ARG A 227 -7.17 17.10 -8.09
C ARG A 227 -8.46 17.32 -8.89
N ASP A 228 -8.35 17.79 -10.12
CA ASP A 228 -9.49 17.98 -11.05
C ASP A 228 -9.92 16.70 -11.78
N GLY A 229 -9.22 15.57 -11.50
CA GLY A 229 -9.48 14.27 -12.09
C GLY A 229 -8.70 14.00 -13.38
N GLU A 230 -7.99 14.99 -13.96
CA GLU A 230 -7.15 14.79 -15.14
C GLU A 230 -5.96 13.89 -14.83
N ILE A 231 -5.67 12.94 -15.72
CA ILE A 231 -4.47 12.12 -15.65
C ILE A 231 -3.31 12.88 -16.28
N ALA A 232 -2.40 13.36 -15.44
CA ALA A 232 -1.25 14.13 -15.87
C ALA A 232 -0.09 13.28 -16.40
N ALA A 233 0.01 12.03 -15.93
CA ALA A 233 1.03 11.09 -16.37
C ALA A 233 0.59 9.66 -16.09
N SER A 234 1.01 8.74 -16.95
CA SER A 234 0.83 7.32 -16.78
C SER A 234 2.03 6.55 -17.31
N THR A 235 2.27 5.38 -16.76
CA THR A 235 3.24 4.44 -17.32
C THR A 235 2.84 3.02 -16.98
N VAL A 236 3.06 2.11 -17.92
CA VAL A 236 2.87 0.67 -17.73
C VAL A 236 4.24 0.02 -17.79
N ILE A 237 4.58 -0.75 -16.79
CA ILE A 237 5.79 -1.57 -16.77
C ILE A 237 5.42 -3.05 -16.77
N LYS A 238 6.08 -3.81 -17.64
CA LYS A 238 6.04 -5.25 -17.66
C LYS A 238 7.20 -5.78 -16.84
N ILE A 239 6.91 -6.54 -15.79
CA ILE A 239 7.91 -7.10 -14.89
C ILE A 239 8.22 -8.52 -15.37
N MET A 240 9.48 -8.73 -15.79
CA MET A 240 9.95 -9.95 -16.39
C MET A 240 10.70 -10.86 -15.39
N ARG A 241 11.25 -10.28 -14.34
CA ARG A 241 11.98 -11.03 -13.30
C ARG A 241 11.80 -10.40 -11.93
N TYR A 242 11.77 -11.25 -10.92
CA TYR A 242 11.69 -10.84 -9.51
C TYR A 242 12.56 -11.73 -8.64
N PHE A 243 12.96 -11.21 -7.50
CA PHE A 243 13.76 -11.96 -6.53
C PHE A 243 13.17 -11.77 -5.12
N PRO A 244 12.91 -12.86 -4.38
CA PRO A 244 12.99 -14.27 -4.82
C PRO A 244 12.00 -14.60 -5.92
N LEU A 245 12.20 -15.70 -6.66
CA LEU A 245 11.44 -16.08 -7.87
C LEU A 245 9.94 -16.21 -7.65
N LYS A 246 9.50 -16.49 -6.42
CA LYS A 246 8.07 -16.53 -6.05
C LYS A 246 7.74 -15.32 -5.20
N GLY A 247 7.05 -14.34 -5.78
CA GLY A 247 6.50 -13.18 -5.07
C GLY A 247 7.53 -12.16 -4.55
N GLY A 248 8.69 -12.08 -5.18
CA GLY A 248 9.77 -11.17 -4.79
C GLY A 248 9.67 -9.76 -5.36
N THR A 249 10.66 -8.94 -5.06
CA THR A 249 10.81 -7.60 -5.63
C THR A 249 11.20 -7.67 -7.10
N SER A 250 10.59 -6.81 -7.92
CA SER A 250 10.97 -6.64 -9.33
C SER A 250 12.45 -6.29 -9.46
N CYS A 251 13.17 -7.05 -10.29
CA CYS A 251 14.58 -6.82 -10.57
C CYS A 251 14.90 -6.66 -12.07
N TYR A 252 13.95 -6.97 -12.95
CA TYR A 252 14.02 -6.64 -14.37
C TYR A 252 12.63 -6.32 -14.91
N SER A 253 12.50 -5.16 -15.52
CA SER A 253 11.23 -4.68 -16.08
C SER A 253 11.48 -3.80 -17.31
N GLU A 254 10.48 -3.69 -18.15
CA GLU A 254 10.47 -2.84 -19.36
C GLU A 254 9.23 -1.94 -19.31
N THR A 255 9.37 -0.72 -19.80
CA THR A 255 8.23 0.16 -20.07
C THR A 255 7.58 -0.31 -21.36
N VAL A 256 6.26 -0.49 -21.32
CA VAL A 256 5.46 -0.99 -22.46
C VAL A 256 4.21 -0.16 -22.65
N GLU A 257 3.66 -0.19 -23.87
CA GLU A 257 2.32 0.31 -24.13
C GLU A 257 1.30 -0.79 -23.89
N HIS A 258 0.29 -0.53 -23.06
CA HIS A 258 -0.80 -1.46 -22.80
C HIS A 258 -2.12 -0.72 -22.60
N PRO A 259 -2.77 -0.26 -23.70
CA PRO A 259 -3.95 0.61 -23.65
C PRO A 259 -5.09 0.04 -22.81
N PHE A 260 -5.37 -1.26 -22.93
CA PHE A 260 -6.45 -1.91 -22.17
C PHE A 260 -6.23 -1.80 -20.65
N LEU A 261 -5.02 -2.10 -20.16
CA LEU A 261 -4.72 -2.00 -18.72
C LEU A 261 -4.80 -0.55 -18.24
N LEU A 262 -4.31 0.37 -19.06
CA LEU A 262 -4.37 1.79 -18.74
C LEU A 262 -5.82 2.25 -18.59
N GLU A 263 -6.70 1.92 -19.55
CA GLU A 263 -8.13 2.23 -19.50
C GLU A 263 -8.81 1.67 -18.25
N GLN A 264 -8.52 0.41 -17.88
CA GLN A 264 -9.09 -0.19 -16.66
C GLN A 264 -8.64 0.56 -15.40
N CYS A 265 -7.37 0.95 -15.31
CA CYS A 265 -6.84 1.68 -14.17
C CYS A 265 -7.31 3.15 -14.12
N GLU A 266 -7.62 3.75 -15.26
CA GLU A 266 -8.20 5.11 -15.33
C GLU A 266 -9.63 5.17 -14.79
N ARG A 267 -10.35 4.06 -14.83
CA ARG A 267 -11.70 3.93 -14.27
C ARG A 267 -11.72 3.76 -12.76
N CYS A 268 -10.64 3.27 -12.18
CA CYS A 268 -10.46 3.09 -10.75
C CYS A 268 -10.01 4.40 -10.08
#